data_a654fc7b21a531cb06c82d209b43c975
#
_entry.id   a654fc7b21a531cb06c82d209b43c975
#
_cell.length_a   1.000
_cell.length_b   1.000
_cell.length_c   1.000
_cell.angle_alpha   90.00
_cell.angle_beta   90.00
_cell.angle_gamma   90.00
#
_symmetry.space_group_name_H-M   'P 1'
#
loop_
_entity.id
_entity.type
_entity.pdbx_description
1 polymer ?
#
loop_
_entity_poly.entity_id
_entity_poly.type
_entity_poly.pdbx_seq_one_letter_code
_entity_poly.pdbx_strand_id
1 'polypeptide(L)'
;MGAPSLTVFTATVYADVARIWHACVTRALGGAARLEIFDDSPAQDLDSVLFPGAAVLRRSPARRDFHEAYNDAVRRCQTPFLAFVDSDVFWLDPGAWPRAAEELADPSIAAVSFVSRTRTASHGTFAVALKPGPYRAALEVLPGGFFPAVEGVDPSVPRERWIEHDTGDLMTRAVLAAGQEVRLLSLDHGGGFTRFDGITLSRRAAEWMGAGALANMSRRSDYFWHGYVGNLVLRDLHDRLFPDGPRYDYPFPRARALALTVSGGPRKAKERLHYLLRLKVRARAVARFVRR
;
A
#
# COMPACT_ATOMS: atom_id res chain seq x y z
N MET A 1 13.77 21.44 16.23
CA MET A 1 13.37 20.77 14.99
C MET A 1 12.24 21.60 14.37
N GLY A 2 12.30 21.90 13.06
CA GLY A 2 11.21 22.60 12.37
C GLY A 2 9.93 21.74 12.33
N ALA A 3 8.78 22.39 12.03
CA ALA A 3 7.52 21.65 11.83
C ALA A 3 7.67 20.64 10.68
N PRO A 4 7.05 19.45 10.74
CA PRO A 4 7.13 18.46 9.68
C PRO A 4 6.55 19.03 8.38
N SER A 5 7.26 18.81 7.27
CA SER A 5 6.84 19.25 5.94
C SER A 5 5.94 18.25 5.22
N LEU A 6 5.88 17.03 5.69
CA LEU A 6 5.20 15.90 5.08
C LEU A 6 4.29 15.19 6.10
N THR A 7 3.08 14.84 5.69
CA THR A 7 2.27 13.83 6.37
C THR A 7 2.33 12.54 5.54
N VAL A 8 2.64 11.41 6.15
CA VAL A 8 2.57 10.09 5.52
C VAL A 8 1.39 9.33 6.09
N PHE A 9 0.48 8.93 5.22
CA PHE A 9 -0.75 8.24 5.54
C PHE A 9 -0.76 6.82 4.99
N THR A 10 -1.24 5.88 5.79
CA THR A 10 -1.58 4.53 5.35
C THR A 10 -2.91 4.09 5.94
N ALA A 11 -3.63 3.21 5.22
CA ALA A 11 -4.73 2.44 5.77
C ALA A 11 -4.28 0.99 5.97
N THR A 12 -4.62 0.39 7.10
CA THR A 12 -4.23 -0.99 7.40
C THR A 12 -5.32 -1.75 8.13
N VAL A 13 -5.33 -3.06 7.92
CA VAL A 13 -6.21 -4.01 8.62
C VAL A 13 -5.40 -4.84 9.61
N TYR A 14 -4.07 -4.91 9.42
CA TYR A 14 -3.20 -5.85 10.14
C TYR A 14 -2.05 -5.11 10.84
N ALA A 15 -2.09 -5.12 12.16
CA ALA A 15 -1.11 -4.44 13.01
C ALA A 15 0.33 -4.91 12.76
N ASP A 16 0.52 -6.21 12.54
CA ASP A 16 1.82 -6.83 12.30
C ASP A 16 2.50 -6.36 10.99
N VAL A 17 1.71 -6.19 9.92
CA VAL A 17 2.20 -5.60 8.64
C VAL A 17 2.52 -4.12 8.84
N ALA A 18 1.60 -3.38 9.49
CA ALA A 18 1.77 -1.97 9.76
C ALA A 18 2.98 -1.68 10.64
N ARG A 19 3.37 -2.57 11.56
CA ARG A 19 4.61 -2.42 12.37
C ARG A 19 5.85 -2.41 11.51
N ILE A 20 5.96 -3.29 10.51
CA ILE A 20 7.08 -3.28 9.57
C ILE A 20 7.08 -1.98 8.76
N TRP A 21 5.91 -1.58 8.28
CA TRP A 21 5.73 -0.32 7.55
C TRP A 21 6.19 0.87 8.39
N HIS A 22 5.69 0.98 9.62
CA HIS A 22 6.02 2.07 10.55
C HIS A 22 7.53 2.15 10.81
N ALA A 23 8.18 1.02 11.09
CA ALA A 23 9.62 0.97 11.31
C ALA A 23 10.41 1.46 10.08
N CYS A 24 9.98 1.09 8.88
CA CYS A 24 10.62 1.53 7.64
C CYS A 24 10.45 3.03 7.41
N VAL A 25 9.22 3.54 7.51
CA VAL A 25 8.91 4.96 7.26
C VAL A 25 9.58 5.86 8.30
N THR A 26 9.48 5.50 9.57
CA THR A 26 10.13 6.25 10.66
C THR A 26 11.64 6.33 10.44
N ARG A 27 12.27 5.23 10.05
CA ARG A 27 13.70 5.21 9.79
C ARG A 27 14.11 6.00 8.56
N ALA A 28 13.30 5.92 7.49
CA ALA A 28 13.59 6.63 6.24
C ALA A 28 13.45 8.14 6.36
N LEU A 29 12.43 8.61 7.10
CA LEU A 29 12.04 10.01 7.13
C LEU A 29 12.39 10.72 8.44
N GLY A 30 12.61 9.99 9.53
CA GLY A 30 12.89 10.56 10.85
C GLY A 30 11.84 11.57 11.26
N GLY A 31 12.27 12.70 11.85
CA GLY A 31 11.38 13.79 12.27
C GLY A 31 10.85 14.69 11.14
N ALA A 32 11.15 14.40 9.86
CA ALA A 32 10.69 15.20 8.72
C ALA A 32 9.21 14.93 8.38
N ALA A 33 8.62 13.85 8.90
CA ALA A 33 7.26 13.43 8.60
C ALA A 33 6.39 13.28 9.86
N ARG A 34 5.11 13.65 9.73
CA ARG A 34 4.04 13.22 10.60
C ARG A 34 3.45 11.93 10.06
N LEU A 35 3.29 10.91 10.88
CA LEU A 35 2.75 9.62 10.49
C LEU A 35 1.29 9.48 10.93
N GLU A 36 0.43 9.03 10.01
CA GLU A 36 -0.98 8.75 10.26
C GLU A 36 -1.29 7.32 9.78
N ILE A 37 -1.81 6.49 10.68
CA ILE A 37 -2.21 5.11 10.40
C ILE A 37 -3.72 5.02 10.60
N PHE A 38 -4.46 4.76 9.54
CA PHE A 38 -5.90 4.53 9.62
C PHE A 38 -6.17 3.06 9.90
N ASP A 39 -6.85 2.80 11.00
CA ASP A 39 -7.32 1.47 11.39
C ASP A 39 -8.57 1.11 10.60
N ASP A 40 -8.40 0.27 9.57
CA ASP A 40 -9.49 -0.30 8.77
C ASP A 40 -9.87 -1.72 9.26
N SER A 41 -9.34 -2.17 10.40
CA SER A 41 -9.71 -3.44 10.98
C SER A 41 -11.19 -3.46 11.41
N PRO A 42 -11.87 -4.61 11.36
CA PRO A 42 -13.27 -4.71 11.80
C PRO A 42 -13.45 -4.32 13.27
N ALA A 43 -12.49 -4.69 14.12
CA ALA A 43 -12.54 -4.44 15.56
C ALA A 43 -12.12 -3.01 15.94
N GLN A 44 -11.45 -2.26 15.05
CA GLN A 44 -10.91 -0.92 15.33
C GLN A 44 -9.99 -0.93 16.56
N ASP A 45 -9.18 -1.97 16.70
CA ASP A 45 -8.42 -2.30 17.91
C ASP A 45 -6.89 -2.16 17.76
N LEU A 46 -6.43 -1.48 16.70
CA LEU A 46 -5.00 -1.18 16.54
C LEU A 46 -4.48 -0.44 17.79
N ASP A 47 -3.57 -1.09 18.49
CA ASP A 47 -2.93 -0.49 19.67
C ASP A 47 -1.90 0.56 19.23
N SER A 48 -2.15 1.82 19.59
CA SER A 48 -1.26 2.94 19.29
C SER A 48 0.15 2.80 19.88
N VAL A 49 0.30 2.02 20.95
CA VAL A 49 1.60 1.73 21.58
C VAL A 49 2.55 1.02 20.60
N LEU A 50 2.01 0.29 19.63
CA LEU A 50 2.79 -0.37 18.58
C LEU A 50 3.41 0.61 17.56
N PHE A 51 2.97 1.87 17.55
CA PHE A 51 3.32 2.88 16.54
C PHE A 51 3.77 4.20 17.19
N PRO A 52 4.88 4.20 17.94
CA PRO A 52 5.33 5.38 18.65
C PRO A 52 5.57 6.56 17.69
N GLY A 53 4.99 7.72 18.01
CA GLY A 53 5.09 8.94 17.20
C GLY A 53 4.12 9.00 16.00
N ALA A 54 3.31 7.96 15.75
CA ALA A 54 2.24 7.99 14.77
C ALA A 54 0.87 8.27 15.41
N ALA A 55 -0.01 8.95 14.67
CA ALA A 55 -1.41 9.08 15.04
C ALA A 55 -2.20 7.87 14.48
N VAL A 56 -2.78 7.06 15.34
CA VAL A 56 -3.72 6.00 14.94
C VAL A 56 -5.12 6.60 14.83
N LEU A 57 -5.65 6.57 13.63
CA LEU A 57 -6.97 7.12 13.29
C LEU A 57 -7.98 5.99 13.17
N ARG A 58 -9.15 6.18 13.73
CA ARG A 58 -10.21 5.17 13.71
C ARG A 58 -11.35 5.60 12.79
N ARG A 59 -12.05 4.61 12.25
CA ARG A 59 -13.26 4.81 11.46
C ARG A 59 -14.35 5.45 12.32
N SER A 60 -15.00 6.49 11.80
CA SER A 60 -16.25 6.96 12.39
C SER A 60 -17.32 5.87 12.23
N PRO A 61 -18.22 5.65 13.22
CA PRO A 61 -19.33 4.69 13.09
C PRO A 61 -20.23 4.93 11.88
N ALA A 62 -20.29 6.17 11.39
CA ALA A 62 -21.05 6.54 10.20
C ALA A 62 -20.36 6.22 8.88
N ARG A 63 -19.08 5.87 8.88
CA ARG A 63 -18.29 5.62 7.67
C ARG A 63 -18.17 4.14 7.37
N ARG A 64 -18.44 3.76 6.13
CA ARG A 64 -18.49 2.37 5.69
C ARG A 64 -17.33 1.93 4.84
N ASP A 65 -16.53 2.87 4.29
CA ASP A 65 -15.48 2.54 3.32
C ASP A 65 -14.15 3.21 3.67
N PHE A 66 -13.05 2.46 3.50
CA PHE A 66 -11.70 2.96 3.77
C PHE A 66 -11.25 4.05 2.77
N HIS A 67 -11.83 4.12 1.58
CA HIS A 67 -11.52 5.17 0.60
C HIS A 67 -11.89 6.56 1.12
N GLU A 68 -12.91 6.67 1.99
CA GLU A 68 -13.23 7.93 2.66
C GLU A 68 -12.07 8.43 3.53
N ALA A 69 -11.26 7.53 4.08
CA ALA A 69 -10.11 7.91 4.88
C ALA A 69 -9.02 8.61 4.05
N TYR A 70 -8.86 8.25 2.77
CA TYR A 70 -7.99 8.98 1.84
C TYR A 70 -8.53 10.38 1.52
N ASN A 71 -9.83 10.50 1.24
CA ASN A 71 -10.49 11.79 1.02
C ASN A 71 -10.30 12.71 2.24
N ASP A 72 -10.50 12.17 3.43
CA ASP A 72 -10.33 12.91 4.66
C ASP A 72 -8.87 13.26 4.97
N ALA A 73 -7.94 12.37 4.66
CA ALA A 73 -6.52 12.68 4.79
C ALA A 73 -6.14 13.90 3.94
N VAL A 74 -6.67 14.00 2.70
CA VAL A 74 -6.50 15.19 1.85
C VAL A 74 -7.12 16.43 2.50
N ARG A 75 -8.37 16.32 2.96
CA ARG A 75 -9.11 17.48 3.53
C ARG A 75 -8.44 18.04 4.78
N ARG A 76 -8.02 17.17 5.70
CA ARG A 76 -7.45 17.58 7.01
C ARG A 76 -5.94 17.81 7.00
N CYS A 77 -5.21 17.43 5.93
CA CYS A 77 -3.76 17.59 5.86
C CYS A 77 -3.37 19.07 6.00
N GLN A 78 -2.56 19.38 7.01
CA GLN A 78 -2.07 20.74 7.27
C GLN A 78 -0.61 20.93 6.87
N THR A 79 0.11 19.85 6.55
CA THR A 79 1.46 19.92 6.04
C THR A 79 1.45 20.33 4.57
N PRO A 80 2.53 20.94 4.05
CA PRO A 80 2.65 21.28 2.63
C PRO A 80 2.44 20.10 1.70
N PHE A 81 2.81 18.88 2.15
CA PHE A 81 2.74 17.67 1.35
C PHE A 81 2.09 16.52 2.12
N LEU A 82 1.42 15.64 1.37
CA LEU A 82 0.81 14.40 1.85
C LEU A 82 1.36 13.25 1.02
N ALA A 83 1.79 12.17 1.65
CA ALA A 83 2.13 10.93 0.95
C ALA A 83 1.17 9.81 1.34
N PHE A 84 0.66 9.10 0.35
CA PHE A 84 -0.01 7.82 0.53
C PHE A 84 0.99 6.70 0.28
N VAL A 85 1.11 5.78 1.23
CA VAL A 85 1.97 4.61 1.13
C VAL A 85 1.23 3.42 1.73
N ASP A 86 0.83 2.46 0.90
CA ASP A 86 0.11 1.28 1.38
C ASP A 86 0.89 0.53 2.45
N SER A 87 0.18 -0.09 3.39
CA SER A 87 0.80 -0.77 4.54
C SER A 87 1.69 -1.96 4.17
N ASP A 88 1.56 -2.49 2.94
CA ASP A 88 2.42 -3.55 2.40
C ASP A 88 3.52 -3.03 1.45
N VAL A 89 3.70 -1.70 1.39
CA VAL A 89 4.76 -1.01 0.65
C VAL A 89 5.75 -0.38 1.63
N PHE A 90 6.97 -0.87 1.66
CA PHE A 90 7.98 -0.46 2.63
C PHE A 90 8.95 0.54 2.03
N TRP A 91 9.06 1.70 2.67
CA TRP A 91 9.95 2.80 2.28
C TRP A 91 11.38 2.51 2.76
N LEU A 92 12.32 2.34 1.84
CA LEU A 92 13.70 1.92 2.13
C LEU A 92 14.76 2.94 1.71
N ASP A 93 14.39 4.05 1.06
CA ASP A 93 15.34 5.07 0.60
C ASP A 93 15.07 6.42 1.26
N PRO A 94 15.92 6.86 2.20
CA PRO A 94 15.81 8.20 2.79
C PRO A 94 15.89 9.34 1.75
N GLY A 95 16.57 9.12 0.63
CA GLY A 95 16.71 10.09 -0.45
C GLY A 95 15.46 10.24 -1.33
N ALA A 96 14.47 9.33 -1.22
CA ALA A 96 13.27 9.42 -2.07
C ALA A 96 12.43 10.66 -1.78
N TRP A 97 12.28 11.05 -0.51
CA TRP A 97 11.52 12.24 -0.13
C TRP A 97 12.17 13.55 -0.62
N PRO A 98 13.46 13.82 -0.39
CA PRO A 98 14.10 15.02 -0.94
C PRO A 98 13.91 15.18 -2.45
N ARG A 99 14.07 14.10 -3.23
CA ARG A 99 13.84 14.14 -4.69
C ARG A 99 12.37 14.45 -5.03
N ALA A 100 11.42 13.84 -4.33
CA ALA A 100 10.01 14.14 -4.55
C ALA A 100 9.65 15.58 -4.18
N ALA A 101 10.22 16.10 -3.09
CA ALA A 101 10.01 17.48 -2.65
C ALA A 101 10.56 18.50 -3.66
N GLU A 102 11.70 18.20 -4.28
CA GLU A 102 12.27 19.00 -5.36
C GLU A 102 11.34 19.09 -6.58
N GLU A 103 10.80 17.94 -7.04
CA GLU A 103 9.81 17.91 -8.11
C GLU A 103 8.53 18.66 -7.72
N LEU A 104 8.03 18.43 -6.51
CA LEU A 104 6.84 19.11 -6.00
C LEU A 104 7.04 20.61 -5.74
N ALA A 105 8.24 21.14 -5.77
CA ALA A 105 8.48 22.58 -5.71
C ALA A 105 7.94 23.32 -6.97
N ASP A 106 7.85 22.63 -8.10
CA ASP A 106 7.21 23.17 -9.31
C ASP A 106 5.69 23.32 -9.07
N PRO A 107 5.11 24.54 -9.23
CA PRO A 107 3.70 24.77 -8.99
C PRO A 107 2.76 23.99 -9.92
N SER A 108 3.21 23.61 -11.11
CA SER A 108 2.43 22.82 -12.07
C SER A 108 2.30 21.35 -11.69
N ILE A 109 3.18 20.84 -10.82
CA ILE A 109 3.18 19.44 -10.42
C ILE A 109 2.32 19.26 -9.16
N ALA A 110 1.22 18.50 -9.26
CA ALA A 110 0.35 18.19 -8.15
C ALA A 110 0.79 16.95 -7.36
N ALA A 111 1.41 15.98 -8.03
CA ALA A 111 1.84 14.74 -7.39
C ALA A 111 3.06 14.12 -8.06
N VAL A 112 3.77 13.32 -7.24
CA VAL A 112 4.92 12.52 -7.67
C VAL A 112 4.66 11.08 -7.24
N SER A 113 4.54 10.18 -8.20
CA SER A 113 4.43 8.74 -7.94
C SER A 113 5.82 8.11 -7.86
N PHE A 114 6.04 7.29 -6.84
CA PHE A 114 7.32 6.58 -6.65
C PHE A 114 7.37 5.24 -7.39
N VAL A 115 6.23 4.76 -7.88
CA VAL A 115 6.11 3.44 -8.52
C VAL A 115 5.25 3.56 -9.76
N SER A 116 5.74 3.02 -10.90
CA SER A 116 4.96 3.01 -12.13
C SER A 116 3.81 2.01 -12.06
N ARG A 117 2.64 2.41 -12.54
CA ARG A 117 1.58 1.50 -12.93
C ARG A 117 1.66 1.19 -14.41
N THR A 118 1.66 -0.09 -14.74
CA THR A 118 1.80 -0.56 -16.13
C THR A 118 0.53 -0.44 -16.97
N ARG A 119 -0.62 -0.16 -16.36
CA ARG A 119 -1.92 -0.22 -17.07
C ARG A 119 -2.65 1.11 -17.23
N THR A 120 -2.36 2.09 -16.39
CA THR A 120 -3.00 3.41 -16.45
C THR A 120 -1.97 4.50 -16.20
N ALA A 121 -2.15 5.68 -16.80
CA ALA A 121 -1.35 6.88 -16.50
C ALA A 121 -1.62 7.42 -15.07
N SER A 122 -2.29 6.65 -14.23
CA SER A 122 -2.63 7.02 -12.88
C SER A 122 -1.54 6.61 -11.89
N HIS A 123 -1.47 7.35 -10.80
CA HIS A 123 -0.55 7.05 -9.72
C HIS A 123 -1.23 6.26 -8.64
N GLY A 124 -2.03 5.44 -8.58
CA GLY A 124 -2.62 4.75 -7.39
C GLY A 124 -2.16 5.27 -6.02
N THR A 125 -2.82 4.89 -4.97
CA THR A 125 -2.53 5.34 -3.60
C THR A 125 -1.36 4.62 -2.95
N PHE A 126 -0.76 3.64 -3.59
CA PHE A 126 0.18 2.73 -2.92
C PHE A 126 1.59 3.30 -2.66
N ALA A 127 2.04 4.31 -3.42
CA ALA A 127 3.28 5.05 -3.14
C ALA A 127 3.30 6.37 -3.94
N VAL A 128 2.70 7.43 -3.40
CA VAL A 128 2.60 8.74 -4.04
C VAL A 128 2.73 9.86 -3.02
N ALA A 129 3.47 10.91 -3.37
CA ALA A 129 3.46 12.17 -2.64
C ALA A 129 2.71 13.23 -3.45
N LEU A 130 1.93 14.08 -2.80
CA LEU A 130 1.05 15.04 -3.44
C LEU A 130 0.95 16.37 -2.67
N LYS A 131 0.54 17.42 -3.36
CA LYS A 131 0.11 18.68 -2.77
C LYS A 131 -1.36 18.60 -2.40
N PRO A 132 -1.76 18.81 -1.13
CA PRO A 132 -3.18 18.71 -0.74
C PRO A 132 -4.10 19.71 -1.47
N GLY A 133 -3.61 20.89 -1.84
CA GLY A 133 -4.42 21.94 -2.49
C GLY A 133 -5.12 21.50 -3.77
N PRO A 134 -4.40 21.08 -4.82
CA PRO A 134 -5.00 20.58 -6.05
C PRO A 134 -5.98 19.42 -5.84
N TYR A 135 -5.69 18.51 -4.89
CA TYR A 135 -6.56 17.38 -4.57
C TYR A 135 -7.81 17.80 -3.81
N ARG A 136 -7.76 18.82 -2.95
CA ARG A 136 -8.95 19.40 -2.34
C ARG A 136 -9.86 20.01 -3.40
N ALA A 137 -9.30 20.78 -4.33
CA ALA A 137 -10.07 21.33 -5.44
C ALA A 137 -10.71 20.22 -6.30
N ALA A 138 -10.00 19.13 -6.56
CA ALA A 138 -10.54 17.96 -7.25
C ALA A 138 -11.69 17.29 -6.49
N LEU A 139 -11.64 17.24 -5.15
CA LEU A 139 -12.70 16.68 -4.31
C LEU A 139 -14.00 17.50 -4.37
N GLU A 140 -13.94 18.80 -4.66
CA GLU A 140 -15.16 19.64 -4.85
C GLU A 140 -15.94 19.25 -6.11
N VAL A 141 -15.24 18.81 -7.17
CA VAL A 141 -15.87 18.42 -8.44
C VAL A 141 -16.07 16.91 -8.57
N LEU A 142 -15.39 16.13 -7.75
CA LEU A 142 -15.48 14.67 -7.71
C LEU A 142 -15.72 14.19 -6.26
N PRO A 143 -16.95 14.25 -5.76
CA PRO A 143 -17.26 13.93 -4.35
C PRO A 143 -16.86 12.50 -3.93
N GLY A 144 -16.86 11.52 -4.86
CA GLY A 144 -16.37 10.17 -4.63
C GLY A 144 -14.86 10.12 -4.38
N GLY A 145 -14.08 11.06 -4.95
CA GLY A 145 -12.66 11.20 -4.71
C GLY A 145 -11.87 9.94 -5.04
N PHE A 146 -11.29 9.32 -4.02
CA PHE A 146 -10.43 8.14 -4.17
C PHE A 146 -11.18 6.82 -4.34
N PHE A 147 -12.51 6.80 -4.36
CA PHE A 147 -13.26 5.57 -4.59
C PHE A 147 -12.97 4.97 -5.97
N PRO A 148 -12.80 3.64 -6.05
CA PRO A 148 -12.75 2.95 -7.33
C PRO A 148 -14.13 3.03 -8.01
N ALA A 149 -14.14 3.02 -9.33
CA ALA A 149 -15.36 3.06 -10.11
C ALA A 149 -15.28 2.12 -11.32
N VAL A 150 -16.43 1.75 -11.85
CA VAL A 150 -16.54 1.03 -13.10
C VAL A 150 -17.42 1.83 -14.03
N GLU A 151 -16.86 2.21 -15.19
CA GLU A 151 -17.58 2.93 -16.24
C GLU A 151 -18.00 1.94 -17.35
N GLY A 152 -19.08 2.27 -18.06
CA GLY A 152 -19.56 1.50 -19.19
C GLY A 152 -20.15 0.15 -18.80
N VAL A 153 -20.71 0.03 -17.58
CA VAL A 153 -21.39 -1.18 -17.12
C VAL A 153 -22.65 -1.38 -17.93
N ASP A 154 -22.59 -2.32 -18.87
CA ASP A 154 -23.73 -2.76 -19.67
C ASP A 154 -23.76 -4.31 -19.59
N PRO A 155 -24.84 -4.91 -19.03
CA PRO A 155 -24.96 -6.37 -18.95
C PRO A 155 -24.93 -7.09 -20.31
N SER A 156 -25.21 -6.38 -21.40
CA SER A 156 -25.14 -6.93 -22.77
C SER A 156 -23.73 -6.96 -23.34
N VAL A 157 -22.76 -6.29 -22.69
CA VAL A 157 -21.36 -6.23 -23.16
C VAL A 157 -20.48 -7.10 -22.25
N PRO A 158 -19.50 -7.84 -22.78
CA PRO A 158 -18.55 -8.58 -21.98
C PRO A 158 -17.81 -7.68 -20.99
N ARG A 159 -17.62 -8.18 -19.75
CA ARG A 159 -16.99 -7.42 -18.65
C ARG A 159 -15.59 -6.87 -19.02
N GLU A 160 -14.88 -7.52 -19.91
CA GLU A 160 -13.57 -7.10 -20.42
C GLU A 160 -13.61 -5.77 -21.18
N ARG A 161 -14.79 -5.30 -21.55
CA ARG A 161 -15.00 -3.98 -22.17
C ARG A 161 -15.34 -2.86 -21.18
N TRP A 162 -15.59 -3.20 -19.91
CA TRP A 162 -15.84 -2.22 -18.88
C TRP A 162 -14.52 -1.54 -18.49
N ILE A 163 -14.58 -0.25 -18.21
CA ILE A 163 -13.41 0.50 -17.76
C ILE A 163 -13.38 0.45 -16.23
N GLU A 164 -12.45 -0.30 -15.68
CA GLU A 164 -12.24 -0.38 -14.23
C GLU A 164 -11.22 0.68 -13.81
N HIS A 165 -11.65 1.58 -12.93
CA HIS A 165 -10.81 2.56 -12.26
C HIS A 165 -10.49 2.07 -10.86
N ASP A 166 -9.21 1.99 -10.56
CA ASP A 166 -8.75 1.62 -9.22
C ASP A 166 -8.71 2.86 -8.29
N THR A 167 -8.42 2.64 -7.01
CA THR A 167 -8.31 3.68 -5.99
C THR A 167 -7.40 4.82 -6.47
N GLY A 168 -7.96 6.04 -6.56
CA GLY A 168 -7.25 7.25 -6.96
C GLY A 168 -7.15 7.51 -8.47
N ASP A 169 -7.59 6.59 -9.34
CA ASP A 169 -7.54 6.81 -10.80
C ASP A 169 -8.37 8.00 -11.24
N LEU A 170 -9.61 8.13 -10.74
CA LEU A 170 -10.48 9.26 -11.06
C LEU A 170 -9.95 10.58 -10.49
N MET A 171 -9.34 10.55 -9.29
CA MET A 171 -8.70 11.73 -8.71
C MET A 171 -7.52 12.20 -9.57
N THR A 172 -6.71 11.27 -10.06
CA THR A 172 -5.62 11.61 -11.00
C THR A 172 -6.15 12.28 -12.24
N ARG A 173 -7.21 11.73 -12.85
CA ARG A 173 -7.86 12.32 -14.03
C ARG A 173 -8.39 13.72 -13.77
N ALA A 174 -9.04 13.96 -12.62
CA ALA A 174 -9.57 15.27 -12.24
C ALA A 174 -8.44 16.30 -12.07
N VAL A 175 -7.34 15.93 -11.44
CA VAL A 175 -6.17 16.77 -11.25
C VAL A 175 -5.50 17.12 -12.59
N LEU A 176 -5.34 16.13 -13.49
CA LEU A 176 -4.81 16.36 -14.84
C LEU A 176 -5.74 17.25 -15.68
N ALA A 177 -7.07 17.05 -15.59
CA ALA A 177 -8.06 17.87 -16.29
C ALA A 177 -8.07 19.34 -15.80
N ALA A 178 -7.62 19.59 -14.56
CA ALA A 178 -7.41 20.92 -14.01
C ALA A 178 -6.08 21.57 -14.45
N GLY A 179 -5.34 20.96 -15.38
CA GLY A 179 -4.09 21.48 -15.90
C GLY A 179 -2.87 21.24 -15.01
N GLN A 180 -2.99 20.38 -14.01
CA GLN A 180 -1.86 19.97 -13.17
C GLN A 180 -1.15 18.76 -13.75
N GLU A 181 0.13 18.57 -13.41
CA GLU A 181 0.92 17.41 -13.80
C GLU A 181 1.06 16.40 -12.67
N VAL A 182 1.20 15.12 -13.04
CA VAL A 182 1.60 14.04 -12.16
C VAL A 182 2.87 13.42 -12.72
N ARG A 183 3.95 13.45 -11.96
CA ARG A 183 5.25 12.90 -12.37
C ARG A 183 5.50 11.52 -11.79
N LEU A 184 6.24 10.72 -12.54
CA LEU A 184 6.76 9.44 -12.09
C LEU A 184 8.25 9.61 -11.78
N LEU A 185 8.61 9.49 -10.50
CA LEU A 185 9.99 9.23 -10.13
C LEU A 185 10.21 7.73 -10.28
N SER A 186 10.79 7.34 -11.42
CA SER A 186 11.28 5.97 -11.58
C SER A 186 12.44 5.77 -10.63
N LEU A 187 12.14 5.35 -9.43
CA LEU A 187 13.15 4.80 -8.54
C LEU A 187 13.42 3.40 -9.08
N ASP A 188 14.57 3.24 -9.71
CA ASP A 188 15.04 2.00 -10.33
C ASP A 188 14.62 0.77 -9.55
N HIS A 189 14.22 -0.25 -10.26
CA HIS A 189 13.76 -1.55 -9.77
C HIS A 189 14.45 -1.99 -8.48
N GLY A 190 13.86 -1.64 -7.33
CA GLY A 190 14.37 -1.94 -6.00
C GLY A 190 14.98 -0.79 -5.22
N GLY A 191 15.07 0.44 -5.75
CA GLY A 191 15.84 1.54 -5.15
C GLY A 191 15.22 2.24 -3.96
N GLY A 192 13.90 2.32 -3.80
CA GLY A 192 13.31 3.16 -2.76
C GLY A 192 12.17 2.53 -1.98
N PHE A 193 11.43 1.68 -2.65
CA PHE A 193 10.24 1.03 -2.09
C PHE A 193 10.24 -0.45 -2.40
N THR A 194 9.82 -1.25 -1.42
CA THR A 194 9.64 -2.69 -1.60
C THR A 194 8.19 -3.05 -1.33
N ARG A 195 7.53 -3.71 -2.27
CA ARG A 195 6.13 -4.11 -2.19
C ARG A 195 5.97 -5.63 -2.04
N PHE A 196 4.99 -6.02 -1.21
CA PHE A 196 4.55 -7.39 -1.01
C PHE A 196 3.10 -7.54 -1.46
N ASP A 197 2.90 -7.82 -2.74
CA ASP A 197 1.58 -7.81 -3.37
C ASP A 197 0.58 -8.79 -2.73
N GLY A 198 -0.65 -8.33 -2.54
CA GLY A 198 -1.79 -9.16 -2.17
C GLY A 198 -1.83 -9.66 -0.72
N ILE A 199 -1.02 -9.08 0.16
CA ILE A 199 -0.97 -9.44 1.60
C ILE A 199 -2.35 -9.35 2.23
N THR A 200 -2.97 -8.19 2.17
CA THR A 200 -4.29 -7.93 2.75
C THR A 200 -5.37 -8.79 2.14
N LEU A 201 -5.42 -8.86 0.80
CA LEU A 201 -6.45 -9.65 0.10
C LEU A 201 -6.36 -11.14 0.39
N SER A 202 -5.16 -11.70 0.49
CA SER A 202 -4.99 -13.13 0.80
C SER A 202 -5.45 -13.49 2.21
N ARG A 203 -5.21 -12.59 3.20
CA ARG A 203 -5.71 -12.77 4.58
C ARG A 203 -7.22 -12.61 4.65
N ARG A 204 -7.79 -11.55 4.09
CA ARG A 204 -9.24 -11.35 4.06
C ARG A 204 -9.96 -12.51 3.38
N ALA A 205 -9.43 -13.04 2.28
CA ALA A 205 -10.00 -14.22 1.64
C ALA A 205 -9.95 -15.45 2.57
N ALA A 206 -8.88 -15.64 3.32
CA ALA A 206 -8.78 -16.72 4.29
C ALA A 206 -9.78 -16.60 5.45
N GLU A 207 -9.95 -15.38 5.97
CA GLU A 207 -10.88 -15.08 7.07
C GLU A 207 -12.34 -15.27 6.64
N TRP A 208 -12.70 -14.79 5.44
CA TRP A 208 -14.11 -14.85 4.98
C TRP A 208 -14.53 -16.18 4.40
N MET A 209 -13.62 -16.89 3.74
CA MET A 209 -13.90 -18.09 2.96
C MET A 209 -13.28 -19.36 3.55
N GLY A 210 -12.43 -19.19 4.56
CA GLY A 210 -11.66 -20.27 5.18
C GLY A 210 -10.48 -20.75 4.34
N ALA A 211 -9.59 -21.50 4.98
CA ALA A 211 -8.33 -21.96 4.42
C ALA A 211 -8.47 -22.78 3.12
N GLY A 212 -9.54 -23.55 2.99
CA GLY A 212 -9.84 -24.35 1.79
C GLY A 212 -10.13 -23.50 0.56
N ALA A 213 -10.89 -22.43 0.74
CA ALA A 213 -11.23 -21.51 -0.33
C ALA A 213 -10.01 -20.73 -0.81
N LEU A 214 -9.16 -20.24 0.11
CA LEU A 214 -7.90 -19.58 -0.26
C LEU A 214 -7.00 -20.49 -1.11
N ALA A 215 -6.91 -21.79 -0.77
CA ALA A 215 -6.15 -22.74 -1.57
C ALA A 215 -6.69 -22.87 -3.01
N ASN A 216 -8.01 -22.84 -3.17
CA ASN A 216 -8.65 -22.85 -4.50
C ASN A 216 -8.41 -21.54 -5.26
N MET A 217 -8.49 -20.39 -4.61
CA MET A 217 -8.17 -19.09 -5.19
C MET A 217 -6.70 -19.02 -5.62
N SER A 218 -5.78 -19.48 -4.77
CA SER A 218 -4.35 -19.53 -5.10
C SER A 218 -4.02 -20.41 -6.32
N ARG A 219 -4.82 -21.46 -6.56
CA ARG A 219 -4.68 -22.28 -7.76
C ARG A 219 -5.18 -21.58 -9.03
N ARG A 220 -6.16 -20.69 -8.90
CA ARG A 220 -6.77 -19.96 -10.02
C ARG A 220 -6.08 -18.65 -10.33
N SER A 221 -5.49 -18.00 -9.32
CA SER A 221 -4.86 -16.68 -9.44
C SER A 221 -3.49 -16.65 -8.78
N ASP A 222 -2.46 -16.39 -9.57
CA ASP A 222 -1.11 -16.22 -9.03
C ASP A 222 -1.01 -15.03 -8.07
N TYR A 223 -1.89 -14.03 -8.19
CA TYR A 223 -1.95 -12.87 -7.29
C TYR A 223 -2.26 -13.27 -5.85
N PHE A 224 -3.26 -14.13 -5.63
CA PHE A 224 -3.57 -14.64 -4.29
C PHE A 224 -2.46 -15.54 -3.75
N TRP A 225 -1.83 -16.33 -4.61
CA TRP A 225 -0.66 -17.12 -4.23
C TRP A 225 0.51 -16.22 -3.82
N HIS A 226 0.76 -15.10 -4.54
CA HIS A 226 1.77 -14.11 -4.18
C HIS A 226 1.54 -13.55 -2.78
N GLY A 227 0.31 -13.14 -2.45
CA GLY A 227 -0.05 -12.67 -1.13
C GLY A 227 0.11 -13.73 -0.05
N TYR A 228 -0.24 -14.97 -0.36
CA TYR A 228 -0.09 -16.09 0.53
C TYR A 228 1.37 -16.34 0.95
N VAL A 229 2.28 -16.49 -0.03
CA VAL A 229 3.70 -16.70 0.28
C VAL A 229 4.37 -15.43 0.82
N GLY A 230 3.90 -14.25 0.40
CA GLY A 230 4.31 -12.96 0.93
C GLY A 230 4.08 -12.86 2.43
N ASN A 231 2.90 -13.24 2.92
CA ASN A 231 2.58 -13.28 4.35
C ASN A 231 3.52 -14.21 5.12
N LEU A 232 3.86 -15.37 4.57
CA LEU A 232 4.78 -16.30 5.23
C LEU A 232 6.20 -15.74 5.35
N VAL A 233 6.67 -15.04 4.31
CA VAL A 233 7.97 -14.38 4.33
C VAL A 233 7.95 -13.18 5.30
N LEU A 234 6.87 -12.40 5.31
CA LEU A 234 6.73 -11.29 6.25
C LEU A 234 6.65 -11.73 7.69
N ARG A 235 6.01 -12.86 8.00
CA ARG A 235 6.02 -13.44 9.34
C ARG A 235 7.44 -13.66 9.84
N ASP A 236 8.28 -14.33 9.03
CA ASP A 236 9.65 -14.61 9.41
C ASP A 236 10.49 -13.33 9.57
N LEU A 237 10.15 -12.28 8.81
CA LEU A 237 10.77 -10.96 8.94
C LEU A 237 10.31 -10.25 10.21
N HIS A 238 9.00 -10.17 10.42
CA HIS A 238 8.38 -9.51 11.57
C HIS A 238 8.88 -10.09 12.89
N ASP A 239 8.82 -11.42 13.06
CA ASP A 239 9.23 -12.10 14.30
C ASP A 239 10.72 -11.90 14.63
N ARG A 240 11.55 -11.66 13.62
CA ARG A 240 12.97 -11.31 13.80
C ARG A 240 13.21 -9.84 14.11
N LEU A 241 12.36 -8.95 13.59
CA LEU A 241 12.50 -7.51 13.86
C LEU A 241 11.92 -7.13 15.23
N PHE A 242 10.92 -7.87 15.68
CA PHE A 242 10.16 -7.58 16.91
C PHE A 242 10.03 -8.83 17.79
N PRO A 243 11.17 -9.37 18.32
CA PRO A 243 11.17 -10.64 19.05
C PRO A 243 10.33 -10.60 20.33
N ASP A 244 10.24 -9.45 20.99
CA ASP A 244 9.53 -9.25 22.24
C ASP A 244 8.08 -8.76 22.05
N GLY A 245 7.64 -8.62 20.80
CA GLY A 245 6.31 -8.13 20.46
C GLY A 245 5.30 -9.24 20.15
N PRO A 246 4.03 -8.87 19.90
CA PRO A 246 3.04 -9.83 19.42
C PRO A 246 3.55 -10.50 18.14
N ARG A 247 3.33 -11.82 18.06
CA ARG A 247 3.76 -12.59 16.87
C ARG A 247 2.91 -12.22 15.66
N TYR A 248 3.53 -12.39 14.49
CA TYR A 248 2.84 -12.25 13.22
C TYR A 248 1.80 -13.38 13.09
N ASP A 249 0.53 -13.04 13.21
CA ASP A 249 -0.55 -14.02 13.17
C ASP A 249 -1.01 -14.25 11.73
N TYR A 250 -0.56 -15.37 11.16
CA TYR A 250 -1.03 -15.83 9.86
C TYR A 250 -1.21 -17.36 9.87
N PRO A 251 -2.46 -17.83 9.68
CA PRO A 251 -2.87 -19.18 10.09
C PRO A 251 -2.38 -20.32 9.17
N PHE A 252 -1.69 -20.04 8.06
CA PHE A 252 -1.36 -21.08 7.10
C PHE A 252 -0.04 -21.82 7.37
N PRO A 253 -0.05 -23.17 7.33
CA PRO A 253 1.15 -23.97 7.50
C PRO A 253 2.14 -23.78 6.33
N ARG A 254 3.44 -23.72 6.63
CA ARG A 254 4.52 -23.62 5.62
C ARG A 254 4.49 -24.77 4.59
N ALA A 255 4.16 -25.97 5.03
CA ALA A 255 4.02 -27.14 4.14
C ALA A 255 3.02 -26.91 3.02
N ARG A 256 1.90 -26.22 3.32
CA ARG A 256 0.88 -25.89 2.30
C ARG A 256 1.36 -24.85 1.30
N ALA A 257 2.14 -23.85 1.74
CA ALA A 257 2.77 -22.89 0.84
C ALA A 257 3.72 -23.58 -0.14
N LEU A 258 4.53 -24.50 0.36
CA LEU A 258 5.44 -25.28 -0.47
C LEU A 258 4.70 -26.12 -1.49
N ALA A 259 3.66 -26.85 -1.06
CA ALA A 259 2.83 -27.66 -1.96
C ALA A 259 2.18 -26.82 -3.08
N LEU A 260 1.67 -25.62 -2.73
CA LEU A 260 1.13 -24.68 -3.71
C LEU A 260 2.20 -24.12 -4.66
N THR A 261 3.43 -23.92 -4.15
CA THR A 261 4.55 -23.40 -4.97
C THR A 261 4.88 -24.35 -6.11
N VAL A 262 4.85 -25.65 -5.89
CA VAL A 262 5.18 -26.67 -6.89
C VAL A 262 3.97 -27.16 -7.69
N SER A 263 2.76 -26.75 -7.35
CA SER A 263 1.55 -27.13 -8.08
C SER A 263 1.46 -26.45 -9.46
N GLY A 264 0.73 -27.04 -10.40
CA GLY A 264 0.45 -26.44 -11.71
C GLY A 264 1.52 -26.72 -12.79
N GLY A 265 2.41 -27.67 -12.55
CA GLY A 265 3.40 -28.11 -13.53
C GLY A 265 4.76 -27.39 -13.43
N PRO A 266 5.80 -27.90 -14.11
CA PRO A 266 7.18 -27.45 -13.94
C PRO A 266 7.42 -25.96 -14.27
N ARG A 267 6.77 -25.45 -15.31
CA ARG A 267 6.89 -24.03 -15.71
C ARG A 267 6.36 -23.10 -14.61
N LYS A 268 5.16 -23.36 -14.13
CA LYS A 268 4.55 -22.57 -13.06
C LYS A 268 5.32 -22.69 -11.75
N ALA A 269 5.81 -23.86 -11.40
CA ALA A 269 6.67 -24.07 -10.25
C ALA A 269 7.94 -23.21 -10.33
N LYS A 270 8.59 -23.16 -11.49
CA LYS A 270 9.79 -22.33 -11.70
C LYS A 270 9.47 -20.83 -11.54
N GLU A 271 8.39 -20.32 -12.14
CA GLU A 271 7.97 -18.93 -12.02
C GLU A 271 7.70 -18.56 -10.56
N ARG A 272 6.98 -19.40 -9.81
CA ARG A 272 6.67 -19.23 -8.40
C ARG A 272 7.90 -19.29 -7.50
N LEU A 273 8.83 -20.20 -7.76
CA LEU A 273 10.09 -20.25 -7.04
C LEU A 273 10.92 -18.97 -7.23
N HIS A 274 11.00 -18.45 -8.45
CA HIS A 274 11.64 -17.17 -8.71
C HIS A 274 10.97 -16.01 -7.96
N TYR A 275 9.65 -16.00 -7.89
CA TYR A 275 8.92 -14.99 -7.11
C TYR A 275 9.24 -15.11 -5.61
N LEU A 276 9.23 -16.32 -5.07
CA LEU A 276 9.58 -16.57 -3.65
C LEU A 276 11.02 -16.13 -3.33
N LEU A 277 11.97 -16.38 -4.22
CA LEU A 277 13.33 -15.89 -4.07
C LEU A 277 13.39 -14.36 -4.04
N ARG A 278 12.66 -13.68 -4.93
CA ARG A 278 12.57 -12.21 -4.92
C ARG A 278 11.97 -11.68 -3.62
N LEU A 279 10.91 -12.30 -3.10
CA LEU A 279 10.34 -11.93 -1.80
C LEU A 279 11.36 -12.06 -0.67
N LYS A 280 12.14 -13.15 -0.64
CA LYS A 280 13.21 -13.33 0.37
C LYS A 280 14.30 -12.26 0.26
N VAL A 281 14.67 -11.86 -0.96
CA VAL A 281 15.61 -10.74 -1.19
C VAL A 281 15.04 -9.43 -0.66
N ARG A 282 13.77 -9.13 -0.96
CA ARG A 282 13.06 -7.96 -0.45
C ARG A 282 13.00 -7.96 1.08
N ALA A 283 12.63 -9.07 1.70
CA ALA A 283 12.60 -9.19 3.16
C ALA A 283 13.99 -8.96 3.79
N ARG A 284 15.07 -9.48 3.17
CA ARG A 284 16.45 -9.22 3.62
C ARG A 284 16.83 -7.74 3.48
N ALA A 285 16.38 -7.06 2.43
CA ALA A 285 16.60 -5.63 2.26
C ALA A 285 15.92 -4.82 3.38
N VAL A 286 14.64 -5.12 3.67
CA VAL A 286 13.89 -4.52 4.78
C VAL A 286 14.61 -4.77 6.12
N ALA A 287 14.99 -6.02 6.40
CA ALA A 287 15.66 -6.37 7.65
C ALA A 287 17.00 -5.61 7.82
N ARG A 288 17.79 -5.49 6.76
CA ARG A 288 19.04 -4.71 6.80
C ARG A 288 18.79 -3.23 7.02
N PHE A 289 17.78 -2.67 6.35
CA PHE A 289 17.43 -1.25 6.47
C PHE A 289 16.97 -0.90 7.88
N VAL A 290 16.08 -1.69 8.48
CA VAL A 290 15.54 -1.43 9.84
C VAL A 290 16.59 -1.65 10.94
N ARG A 291 17.60 -2.49 10.73
CA ARG A 291 18.67 -2.72 11.71
C ARG A 291 19.83 -1.71 11.68
N ARG A 292 20.00 -0.99 10.60
CA ARG A 292 20.98 0.11 10.48
C ARG A 292 20.51 1.36 11.17
#